data_c98168b393f86d7cc1a2a847a9a46164
#
_entry.id   c98168b393f86d7cc1a2a847a9a46164
#
_cell.length_a   1.000
_cell.length_b   1.000
_cell.length_c   1.000
_cell.angle_alpha   90.00
_cell.angle_beta   90.00
_cell.angle_gamma   90.00
#
_symmetry.space_group_name_H-M   'P 1'
#
loop_
_entity.id
_entity.type
_entity.pdbx_description
1 polymer ?
#
loop_
_entity_poly.entity_id
_entity_poly.type
_entity_poly.pdbx_seq_one_letter_code
_entity_poly.pdbx_strand_id
1 'polypeptide(L)'
;MAAEPDPHTTVSDPARARDVHVADSRSGLEVEDLVRAKRIADLGAGAGFPGLVLAIDLPTARVDLVEPMRRKAAVIDRLIQAAQVGNARSVVARAEDWARLAPALGGGREACDAVTARAVASLPVLVEYAAPLLRLSGVLVAWKGACDADERRLGRGAADEVGMSLEDVLSVEPFPGARDRHLYVYRKVAPTPERFPRRAGMAAKRPLGGPQGGRGDPGRGGVLHVRRPWVNKRDGPTRYCPS
;
A
#
# COMPACT_ATOMS: atom_id res chain seq x y z
N MET A 1 -16.34 -15.26 6.00
CA MET A 1 -16.93 -14.54 4.85
C MET A 1 -18.15 -15.22 4.26
N ALA A 2 -18.12 -16.50 3.92
CA ALA A 2 -19.30 -17.16 3.34
C ALA A 2 -20.57 -17.10 4.21
N ALA A 3 -20.43 -16.99 5.51
CA ALA A 3 -21.53 -16.84 6.47
C ALA A 3 -21.83 -15.38 6.86
N GLU A 4 -21.10 -14.40 6.31
CA GLU A 4 -21.34 -12.97 6.59
C GLU A 4 -22.51 -12.48 5.76
N PRO A 5 -23.59 -11.96 6.35
CA PRO A 5 -24.80 -11.54 5.64
C PRO A 5 -24.58 -10.34 4.71
N ASP A 6 -23.50 -9.57 4.90
CA ASP A 6 -23.13 -8.43 4.05
C ASP A 6 -21.60 -8.40 3.83
N PRO A 7 -21.07 -9.32 3.00
CA PRO A 7 -19.63 -9.54 2.86
C PRO A 7 -18.87 -8.42 2.14
N HIS A 8 -19.59 -7.41 1.62
CA HIS A 8 -19.01 -6.31 0.82
C HIS A 8 -18.08 -6.77 -0.32
N THR A 9 -18.37 -7.93 -0.89
CA THR A 9 -17.69 -8.49 -2.06
C THR A 9 -18.73 -9.02 -3.05
N THR A 10 -18.43 -8.90 -4.34
CA THR A 10 -19.25 -9.47 -5.42
C THR A 10 -18.94 -10.94 -5.69
N VAL A 11 -17.92 -11.50 -5.03
CA VAL A 11 -17.49 -12.89 -5.20
C VAL A 11 -18.25 -13.76 -4.20
N SER A 12 -19.25 -14.50 -4.70
CA SER A 12 -20.11 -15.37 -3.88
C SER A 12 -19.62 -16.84 -3.82
N ASP A 13 -18.88 -17.30 -4.85
CA ASP A 13 -18.31 -18.65 -4.85
C ASP A 13 -17.13 -18.75 -3.86
N PRO A 14 -17.15 -19.67 -2.88
CA PRO A 14 -16.10 -19.80 -1.87
C PRO A 14 -14.71 -20.17 -2.43
N ALA A 15 -14.65 -20.98 -3.49
CA ALA A 15 -13.38 -21.35 -4.13
C ALA A 15 -12.77 -20.13 -4.82
N ARG A 16 -13.57 -19.43 -5.62
CA ARG A 16 -13.15 -18.17 -6.27
C ARG A 16 -12.81 -17.08 -5.25
N ALA A 17 -13.53 -17.00 -4.13
CA ALA A 17 -13.22 -16.05 -3.07
C ALA A 17 -11.86 -16.33 -2.43
N ARG A 18 -11.45 -17.59 -2.30
CA ARG A 18 -10.11 -17.98 -1.84
C ARG A 18 -9.04 -17.45 -2.79
N ASP A 19 -9.19 -17.64 -4.09
CA ASP A 19 -8.23 -17.19 -5.09
C ASP A 19 -8.18 -15.65 -5.14
N VAL A 20 -9.31 -15.00 -5.39
CA VAL A 20 -9.40 -13.55 -5.60
C VAL A 20 -9.10 -12.75 -4.33
N HIS A 21 -9.39 -13.27 -3.15
CA HIS A 21 -9.19 -12.52 -1.91
C HIS A 21 -7.96 -12.99 -1.13
N VAL A 22 -7.80 -14.29 -0.90
CA VAL A 22 -6.73 -14.81 -0.05
C VAL A 22 -5.43 -14.95 -0.84
N ALA A 23 -5.42 -15.67 -1.96
CA ALA A 23 -4.20 -15.87 -2.73
C ALA A 23 -3.67 -14.53 -3.30
N ASP A 24 -4.57 -13.68 -3.84
CA ASP A 24 -4.18 -12.35 -4.32
C ASP A 24 -3.62 -11.47 -3.18
N SER A 25 -4.18 -11.53 -1.96
CA SER A 25 -3.61 -10.80 -0.81
C SER A 25 -2.22 -11.31 -0.43
N ARG A 26 -2.00 -12.63 -0.50
CA ARG A 26 -0.72 -13.27 -0.19
C ARG A 26 0.39 -12.92 -1.17
N SER A 27 0.07 -12.50 -2.39
CA SER A 27 1.11 -12.04 -3.33
C SER A 27 1.95 -10.88 -2.77
N GLY A 28 1.39 -10.09 -1.84
CA GLY A 28 2.14 -9.06 -1.13
C GLY A 28 3.32 -9.58 -0.31
N LEU A 29 3.32 -10.85 0.07
CA LEU A 29 4.43 -11.48 0.80
C LEU A 29 5.69 -11.64 -0.08
N GLU A 30 5.60 -11.40 -1.39
CA GLU A 30 6.77 -11.30 -2.27
C GLU A 30 7.58 -10.01 -2.01
N VAL A 31 6.98 -9.01 -1.31
CA VAL A 31 7.67 -7.78 -0.92
C VAL A 31 8.29 -7.96 0.46
N GLU A 32 9.61 -8.11 0.50
CA GLU A 32 10.37 -8.41 1.72
C GLU A 32 10.16 -7.37 2.83
N ASP A 33 10.09 -6.08 2.48
CA ASP A 33 9.83 -5.00 3.44
C ASP A 33 8.45 -5.10 4.08
N LEU A 34 7.44 -5.57 3.35
CA LEU A 34 6.12 -5.84 3.91
C LEU A 34 6.16 -7.02 4.90
N VAL A 35 6.90 -8.07 4.59
CA VAL A 35 7.06 -9.24 5.47
C VAL A 35 7.78 -8.85 6.78
N ARG A 36 8.74 -7.93 6.72
CA ARG A 36 9.49 -7.44 7.88
C ARG A 36 8.77 -6.36 8.69
N ALA A 37 7.68 -5.81 8.17
CA ALA A 37 6.94 -4.73 8.80
C ALA A 37 6.39 -5.14 10.17
N LYS A 38 6.50 -4.24 11.15
CA LYS A 38 5.91 -4.41 12.50
C LYS A 38 4.59 -3.68 12.64
N ARG A 39 4.38 -2.63 11.87
CA ARG A 39 3.12 -1.92 11.81
C ARG A 39 2.70 -1.67 10.37
N ILE A 40 1.55 -2.23 10.01
CA ILE A 40 0.97 -2.16 8.67
C ILE A 40 -0.36 -1.40 8.76
N ALA A 41 -0.60 -0.50 7.82
CA ALA A 41 -1.92 0.11 7.62
C ALA A 41 -2.50 -0.35 6.28
N ASP A 42 -3.68 -0.95 6.29
CA ASP A 42 -4.41 -1.33 5.08
C ASP A 42 -5.47 -0.28 4.77
N LEU A 43 -5.28 0.47 3.69
CA LEU A 43 -6.16 1.59 3.33
C LEU A 43 -7.35 1.14 2.49
N GLY A 44 -8.54 1.61 2.89
CA GLY A 44 -9.78 1.24 2.24
C GLY A 44 -10.05 -0.26 2.36
N ALA A 45 -9.85 -0.80 3.54
CA ALA A 45 -9.85 -2.24 3.81
C ALA A 45 -11.12 -2.98 3.36
N GLY A 46 -12.25 -2.29 3.22
CA GLY A 46 -13.49 -2.81 2.64
C GLY A 46 -14.00 -4.08 3.33
N ALA A 47 -13.81 -5.23 2.68
CA ALA A 47 -14.12 -6.55 3.23
C ALA A 47 -12.96 -7.16 4.05
N GLY A 48 -11.93 -6.36 4.38
CA GLY A 48 -10.79 -6.79 5.17
C GLY A 48 -9.58 -7.28 4.35
N PHE A 49 -9.52 -7.03 3.05
CA PHE A 49 -8.45 -7.52 2.18
C PHE A 49 -7.65 -6.38 1.53
N PRO A 50 -6.30 -6.48 1.54
CA PRO A 50 -5.45 -7.60 1.95
C PRO A 50 -5.20 -7.69 3.46
N GLY A 51 -5.52 -6.66 4.26
CA GLY A 51 -5.06 -6.48 5.63
C GLY A 51 -5.32 -7.65 6.58
N LEU A 52 -6.51 -8.27 6.53
CA LEU A 52 -6.83 -9.40 7.41
C LEU A 52 -6.01 -10.66 7.08
N VAL A 53 -5.77 -10.92 5.79
CA VAL A 53 -4.89 -12.03 5.37
C VAL A 53 -3.46 -11.79 5.82
N LEU A 54 -2.96 -10.57 5.64
CA LEU A 54 -1.63 -10.18 6.11
C LEU A 54 -1.50 -10.28 7.62
N ALA A 55 -2.54 -9.93 8.38
CA ALA A 55 -2.52 -10.09 9.84
C ALA A 55 -2.41 -11.56 10.27
N ILE A 56 -3.07 -12.48 9.55
CA ILE A 56 -2.99 -13.93 9.81
C ILE A 56 -1.59 -14.45 9.46
N ASP A 57 -1.05 -14.08 8.31
CA ASP A 57 0.21 -14.61 7.81
C ASP A 57 1.46 -13.94 8.48
N LEU A 58 1.28 -12.74 9.06
CA LEU A 58 2.32 -11.95 9.75
C LEU A 58 1.96 -11.73 11.23
N PRO A 59 1.95 -12.76 12.08
CA PRO A 59 1.43 -12.67 13.45
C PRO A 59 2.23 -11.73 14.37
N THR A 60 3.45 -11.34 13.99
CA THR A 60 4.27 -10.38 14.74
C THR A 60 4.05 -8.93 14.33
N ALA A 61 3.31 -8.68 13.25
CA ALA A 61 2.94 -7.35 12.79
C ALA A 61 1.61 -6.93 13.39
N ARG A 62 1.47 -5.65 13.73
CA ARG A 62 0.17 -5.05 14.03
C ARG A 62 -0.43 -4.51 12.74
N VAL A 63 -1.68 -4.85 12.44
CA VAL A 63 -2.38 -4.42 11.23
C VAL A 63 -3.58 -3.52 11.59
N ASP A 64 -3.50 -2.27 11.16
CA ASP A 64 -4.57 -1.28 11.28
C ASP A 64 -5.38 -1.27 9.95
N LEU A 65 -6.62 -1.80 9.95
CA LEU A 65 -7.51 -1.82 8.78
C LEU A 65 -8.33 -0.53 8.73
N VAL A 66 -7.91 0.41 7.87
CA VAL A 66 -8.48 1.76 7.80
C VAL A 66 -9.65 1.78 6.81
N GLU A 67 -10.86 2.00 7.32
CA GLU A 67 -12.10 2.02 6.52
C GLU A 67 -13.02 3.16 7.00
N PRO A 68 -13.35 4.13 6.14
CA PRO A 68 -14.17 5.28 6.55
C PRO A 68 -15.64 4.93 6.83
N MET A 69 -16.17 3.87 6.24
CA MET A 69 -17.57 3.49 6.39
C MET A 69 -17.78 2.60 7.62
N ARG A 70 -18.45 3.13 8.66
CA ARG A 70 -18.75 2.40 9.91
C ARG A 70 -19.36 1.02 9.69
N ARG A 71 -20.26 0.87 8.70
CA ARG A 71 -20.89 -0.42 8.37
C ARG A 71 -19.86 -1.45 7.89
N LYS A 72 -18.90 -1.05 7.04
CA LYS A 72 -17.83 -1.94 6.57
C LYS A 72 -16.83 -2.25 7.68
N ALA A 73 -16.46 -1.27 8.50
CA ALA A 73 -15.60 -1.49 9.65
C ALA A 73 -16.21 -2.49 10.64
N ALA A 74 -17.53 -2.43 10.87
CA ALA A 74 -18.22 -3.42 11.71
C ALA A 74 -18.16 -4.85 11.14
N VAL A 75 -18.17 -5.02 9.80
CA VAL A 75 -17.92 -6.32 9.17
C VAL A 75 -16.50 -6.79 9.43
N ILE A 76 -15.51 -5.90 9.27
CA ILE A 76 -14.10 -6.20 9.56
C ILE A 76 -13.95 -6.69 11.01
N ASP A 77 -14.58 -6.02 11.99
CA ASP A 77 -14.53 -6.40 13.40
C ASP A 77 -15.09 -7.80 13.64
N ARG A 78 -16.23 -8.13 13.01
CA ARG A 78 -16.80 -9.48 13.10
C ARG A 78 -15.90 -10.54 12.47
N LEU A 79 -15.24 -10.22 11.36
CA LEU A 79 -14.28 -11.14 10.71
C LEU A 79 -13.02 -11.34 11.55
N ILE A 80 -12.50 -10.28 12.18
CA ILE A 80 -11.37 -10.35 13.13
C ILE A 80 -11.73 -11.30 14.29
N GLN A 81 -12.91 -11.12 14.89
CA GLN A 81 -13.39 -11.96 15.99
C GLN A 81 -13.59 -13.41 15.55
N ALA A 82 -14.28 -13.65 14.43
CA ALA A 82 -14.55 -14.98 13.93
C ALA A 82 -13.29 -15.75 13.54
N ALA A 83 -12.27 -15.05 13.03
CA ALA A 83 -10.98 -15.63 12.67
C ALA A 83 -9.96 -15.63 13.84
N GLN A 84 -10.32 -15.11 15.00
CA GLN A 84 -9.48 -15.00 16.21
C GLN A 84 -8.13 -14.31 15.95
N VAL A 85 -8.14 -13.25 15.13
CA VAL A 85 -6.93 -12.50 14.74
C VAL A 85 -6.64 -11.43 15.79
N GLY A 86 -5.69 -11.68 16.69
CA GLY A 86 -5.40 -10.80 17.84
C GLY A 86 -4.53 -9.57 17.51
N ASN A 87 -3.89 -9.54 16.35
CA ASN A 87 -2.96 -8.50 15.93
C ASN A 87 -3.54 -7.51 14.89
N ALA A 88 -4.85 -7.60 14.63
CA ALA A 88 -5.57 -6.70 13.72
C ALA A 88 -6.64 -5.89 14.47
N ARG A 89 -6.92 -4.69 13.98
CA ARG A 89 -8.08 -3.88 14.41
C ARG A 89 -8.63 -3.05 13.26
N SER A 90 -9.91 -2.74 13.27
CA SER A 90 -10.47 -1.74 12.40
C SER A 90 -10.19 -0.31 12.89
N VAL A 91 -10.03 0.63 11.95
CA VAL A 91 -9.89 2.06 12.20
C VAL A 91 -10.94 2.78 11.37
N VAL A 92 -11.97 3.32 12.03
CA VAL A 92 -13.06 4.05 11.36
C VAL A 92 -12.60 5.48 11.06
N ALA A 93 -11.90 5.67 9.96
CA ALA A 93 -11.38 6.97 9.53
C ALA A 93 -11.13 7.02 8.02
N ARG A 94 -11.12 8.22 7.45
CA ARG A 94 -10.44 8.45 6.17
C ARG A 94 -8.94 8.41 6.36
N ALA A 95 -8.20 7.93 5.37
CA ALA A 95 -6.73 7.89 5.41
C ALA A 95 -6.14 9.27 5.75
N GLU A 96 -6.65 10.33 5.11
CA GLU A 96 -6.18 11.70 5.29
C GLU A 96 -6.42 12.22 6.72
N ASP A 97 -7.57 11.90 7.31
CA ASP A 97 -7.91 12.37 8.66
C ASP A 97 -7.07 11.62 9.70
N TRP A 98 -6.90 10.31 9.53
CA TRP A 98 -6.08 9.50 10.42
C TRP A 98 -4.59 9.87 10.35
N ALA A 99 -4.11 10.21 9.15
CA ALA A 99 -2.72 10.63 8.93
C ALA A 99 -2.38 12.03 9.49
N ARG A 100 -3.38 12.83 9.87
CA ARG A 100 -3.15 14.13 10.54
C ARG A 100 -2.86 13.99 12.02
N LEU A 101 -3.31 12.93 12.64
CA LEU A 101 -3.16 12.71 14.05
C LEU A 101 -1.87 11.93 14.35
N ALA A 102 -1.13 12.38 15.35
CA ALA A 102 0.02 11.64 15.89
C ALA A 102 -0.43 10.32 16.50
N PRO A 103 0.44 9.30 16.55
CA PRO A 103 0.11 7.99 17.16
C PRO A 103 -0.36 8.09 18.61
N ALA A 104 0.21 9.00 19.40
CA ALA A 104 -0.21 9.26 20.78
C ALA A 104 -1.66 9.74 20.91
N LEU A 105 -2.22 10.30 19.84
CA LEU A 105 -3.61 10.74 19.75
C LEU A 105 -4.51 9.75 19.00
N GLY A 106 -4.04 8.49 18.83
CA GLY A 106 -4.75 7.46 18.11
C GLY A 106 -4.61 7.52 16.58
N GLY A 107 -3.76 8.40 16.07
CA GLY A 107 -3.52 8.58 14.64
C GLY A 107 -2.48 7.63 14.04
N GLY A 108 -2.23 7.83 12.75
CA GLY A 108 -1.31 7.02 11.95
C GLY A 108 -0.09 7.75 11.42
N ARG A 109 0.08 9.06 11.74
CA ARG A 109 1.16 9.87 11.15
C ARG A 109 2.53 9.29 11.46
N GLU A 110 3.31 9.02 10.37
CA GLU A 110 4.68 8.50 10.40
C GLU A 110 4.89 7.27 11.30
N ALA A 111 3.83 6.46 11.44
CA ALA A 111 3.81 5.36 12.38
C ALA A 111 3.96 3.99 11.72
N CYS A 112 3.77 3.89 10.40
CA CYS A 112 3.69 2.61 9.71
C CYS A 112 5.01 2.27 9.02
N ASP A 113 5.41 0.99 9.12
CA ASP A 113 6.50 0.42 8.34
C ASP A 113 6.05 0.16 6.91
N ALA A 114 4.81 -0.30 6.77
CA ALA A 114 4.19 -0.52 5.47
C ALA A 114 2.75 0.01 5.43
N VAL A 115 2.35 0.45 4.25
CA VAL A 115 0.96 0.77 3.90
C VAL A 115 0.57 -0.13 2.74
N THR A 116 -0.60 -0.74 2.83
CA THR A 116 -1.17 -1.57 1.75
C THR A 116 -2.45 -0.94 1.21
N ALA A 117 -2.70 -1.13 -0.08
CA ALA A 117 -3.95 -0.70 -0.69
C ALA A 117 -4.31 -1.58 -1.89
N ARG A 118 -5.57 -2.02 -1.96
CA ARG A 118 -6.11 -2.80 -3.07
C ARG A 118 -7.46 -2.26 -3.50
N ALA A 119 -7.61 -1.94 -4.80
CA ALA A 119 -8.87 -1.47 -5.40
C ALA A 119 -9.45 -0.19 -4.74
N VAL A 120 -8.61 0.70 -4.24
CA VAL A 120 -9.01 1.93 -3.53
C VAL A 120 -9.05 3.13 -4.48
N ALA A 121 -7.93 3.40 -5.18
CA ALA A 121 -7.77 4.59 -6.02
C ALA A 121 -6.63 4.40 -7.04
N SER A 122 -6.40 5.45 -7.85
CA SER A 122 -5.23 5.52 -8.74
C SER A 122 -3.93 5.72 -7.97
N LEU A 123 -2.79 5.36 -8.59
CA LEU A 123 -1.46 5.47 -7.98
C LEU A 123 -1.16 6.84 -7.37
N PRO A 124 -1.39 7.99 -8.06
CA PRO A 124 -1.09 9.30 -7.48
C PRO A 124 -1.90 9.59 -6.22
N VAL A 125 -3.12 9.08 -6.13
CA VAL A 125 -3.98 9.22 -4.94
C VAL A 125 -3.48 8.34 -3.81
N LEU A 126 -3.14 7.09 -4.10
CA LEU A 126 -2.61 6.14 -3.11
C LEU A 126 -1.30 6.62 -2.49
N VAL A 127 -0.41 7.16 -3.32
CA VAL A 127 0.87 7.72 -2.89
C VAL A 127 0.66 8.89 -1.92
N GLU A 128 -0.27 9.80 -2.23
CA GLU A 128 -0.59 10.90 -1.31
C GLU A 128 -1.20 10.44 0.01
N TYR A 129 -2.03 9.40 -0.01
CA TYR A 129 -2.62 8.84 1.21
C TYR A 129 -1.59 8.12 2.09
N ALA A 130 -0.67 7.38 1.46
CA ALA A 130 0.31 6.56 2.17
C ALA A 130 1.48 7.36 2.76
N ALA A 131 1.98 8.36 2.02
CA ALA A 131 3.18 9.08 2.39
C ALA A 131 3.19 9.65 3.82
N PRO A 132 2.12 10.33 4.31
CA PRO A 132 2.10 10.86 5.67
C PRO A 132 1.93 9.80 6.77
N LEU A 133 1.54 8.57 6.41
CA LEU A 133 1.41 7.44 7.35
C LEU A 133 2.73 6.69 7.54
N LEU A 134 3.57 6.68 6.50
CA LEU A 134 4.83 5.95 6.48
C LEU A 134 5.92 6.68 7.26
N ARG A 135 6.67 5.95 8.09
CA ARG A 135 7.96 6.40 8.59
C ARG A 135 9.00 6.44 7.46
N LEU A 136 10.12 7.10 7.66
CA LEU A 136 11.24 7.06 6.71
C LEU A 136 11.64 5.59 6.44
N SER A 137 11.95 5.29 5.19
CA SER A 137 12.24 3.96 4.66
C SER A 137 11.06 2.98 4.65
N GLY A 138 9.88 3.36 5.13
CA GLY A 138 8.66 2.56 5.00
C GLY A 138 8.16 2.47 3.57
N VAL A 139 7.32 1.49 3.27
CA VAL A 139 6.87 1.19 1.91
C VAL A 139 5.35 1.22 1.75
N LEU A 140 4.89 1.75 0.60
CA LEU A 140 3.55 1.50 0.10
C LEU A 140 3.59 0.31 -0.85
N VAL A 141 2.74 -0.68 -0.64
CA VAL A 141 2.49 -1.78 -1.57
C VAL A 141 1.07 -1.64 -2.11
N ALA A 142 0.95 -1.33 -3.39
CA ALA A 142 -0.34 -1.13 -4.05
C ALA A 142 -0.62 -2.26 -5.05
N TRP A 143 -1.70 -3.03 -4.79
CA TRP A 143 -2.21 -4.03 -5.74
C TRP A 143 -2.93 -3.32 -6.87
N LYS A 144 -2.46 -3.56 -8.09
CA LYS A 144 -3.04 -2.97 -9.29
C LYS A 144 -3.24 -4.05 -10.37
N GLY A 145 -4.29 -3.90 -11.15
CA GLY A 145 -4.42 -4.57 -12.44
C GLY A 145 -3.59 -3.87 -13.53
N ALA A 146 -4.04 -3.96 -14.78
CA ALA A 146 -3.44 -3.17 -15.84
C ALA A 146 -3.45 -1.68 -15.46
N CYS A 147 -2.29 -1.05 -15.58
CA CYS A 147 -2.08 0.35 -15.24
C CYS A 147 -1.48 1.04 -16.46
N ASP A 148 -2.14 2.06 -16.96
CA ASP A 148 -1.66 2.77 -18.15
C ASP A 148 -0.41 3.62 -17.87
N ALA A 149 0.21 4.11 -18.94
CA ALA A 149 1.44 4.89 -18.85
C ALA A 149 1.22 6.22 -18.13
N ASP A 150 0.04 6.82 -18.28
CA ASP A 150 -0.30 8.10 -17.65
C ASP A 150 -0.49 7.93 -16.13
N GLU A 151 -1.19 6.91 -15.67
CA GLU A 151 -1.33 6.62 -14.25
C GLU A 151 0.05 6.40 -13.60
N ARG A 152 0.94 5.63 -14.26
CA ARG A 152 2.31 5.41 -13.79
C ARG A 152 3.12 6.71 -13.72
N ARG A 153 3.02 7.54 -14.76
CA ARG A 153 3.70 8.84 -14.81
C ARG A 153 3.21 9.76 -13.68
N LEU A 154 1.89 9.88 -13.52
CA LEU A 154 1.28 10.69 -12.46
C LEU A 154 1.65 10.15 -11.06
N GLY A 155 1.67 8.83 -10.88
CA GLY A 155 2.09 8.20 -9.63
C GLY A 155 3.53 8.54 -9.24
N ARG A 156 4.46 8.58 -10.21
CA ARG A 156 5.86 9.02 -9.97
C ARG A 156 5.92 10.49 -9.59
N GLY A 157 5.25 11.37 -10.36
CA GLY A 157 5.23 12.80 -10.03
C GLY A 157 4.60 13.09 -8.67
N ALA A 158 3.54 12.36 -8.30
CA ALA A 158 2.97 12.45 -6.96
C ALA A 158 3.95 12.00 -5.88
N ALA A 159 4.72 10.94 -6.13
CA ALA A 159 5.71 10.42 -5.20
C ALA A 159 6.80 11.46 -4.91
N ASP A 160 7.32 12.12 -5.95
CA ASP A 160 8.32 13.19 -5.80
C ASP A 160 7.79 14.33 -4.91
N GLU A 161 6.51 14.70 -5.05
CA GLU A 161 5.90 15.80 -4.28
C GLU A 161 5.72 15.47 -2.78
N VAL A 162 5.58 14.19 -2.43
CA VAL A 162 5.29 13.77 -1.05
C VAL A 162 6.46 13.07 -0.35
N GLY A 163 7.64 13.05 -0.97
CA GLY A 163 8.86 12.46 -0.43
C GLY A 163 8.89 10.93 -0.54
N MET A 164 8.34 10.39 -1.62
CA MET A 164 8.41 8.96 -1.95
C MET A 164 9.09 8.73 -3.29
N SER A 165 9.49 7.51 -3.58
CA SER A 165 10.04 7.07 -4.87
C SER A 165 9.46 5.71 -5.24
N LEU A 166 9.12 5.51 -6.53
CA LEU A 166 8.78 4.20 -7.06
C LEU A 166 10.05 3.34 -7.07
N GLU A 167 10.06 2.28 -6.30
CA GLU A 167 11.20 1.37 -6.15
C GLU A 167 11.10 0.17 -7.07
N ASP A 168 9.91 -0.47 -7.12
CA ASP A 168 9.72 -1.68 -7.92
C ASP A 168 8.27 -1.80 -8.43
N VAL A 169 8.12 -2.63 -9.47
CA VAL A 169 6.82 -3.07 -10.00
C VAL A 169 6.91 -4.57 -10.26
N LEU A 170 6.40 -5.36 -9.32
CA LEU A 170 6.41 -6.81 -9.40
C LEU A 170 5.19 -7.30 -10.19
N SER A 171 5.41 -8.11 -11.21
CA SER A 171 4.33 -8.87 -11.85
C SER A 171 4.11 -10.14 -11.05
N VAL A 172 2.87 -10.39 -10.61
CA VAL A 172 2.52 -11.53 -9.77
C VAL A 172 1.43 -12.37 -10.41
N GLU A 173 1.47 -13.68 -10.20
CA GLU A 173 0.42 -14.62 -10.60
C GLU A 173 -0.08 -15.36 -9.36
N PRO A 174 -0.95 -14.71 -8.54
CA PRO A 174 -1.37 -15.23 -7.25
C PRO A 174 -2.18 -16.53 -7.33
N PHE A 175 -2.79 -16.83 -8.49
CA PHE A 175 -3.51 -18.07 -8.77
C PHE A 175 -3.50 -18.35 -10.28
N PRO A 176 -3.67 -19.61 -10.73
CA PRO A 176 -3.63 -19.96 -12.14
C PRO A 176 -4.61 -19.13 -12.98
N GLY A 177 -4.08 -18.47 -14.02
CA GLY A 177 -4.85 -17.62 -14.91
C GLY A 177 -5.11 -16.20 -14.40
N ALA A 178 -4.55 -15.80 -13.28
CA ALA A 178 -4.52 -14.40 -12.87
C ALA A 178 -3.65 -13.60 -13.85
N ARG A 179 -4.25 -12.65 -14.56
CA ARG A 179 -3.54 -11.82 -15.56
C ARG A 179 -3.44 -10.39 -15.08
N ASP A 180 -2.41 -9.69 -15.55
CA ASP A 180 -2.21 -8.25 -15.32
C ASP A 180 -2.29 -7.88 -13.83
N ARG A 181 -1.64 -8.67 -12.96
CA ARG A 181 -1.54 -8.38 -11.53
C ARG A 181 -0.14 -7.85 -11.22
N HIS A 182 -0.11 -6.66 -10.61
CA HIS A 182 1.14 -5.99 -10.27
C HIS A 182 1.08 -5.44 -8.85
N LEU A 183 2.23 -5.51 -8.17
CA LEU A 183 2.48 -4.81 -6.93
C LEU A 183 3.38 -3.62 -7.23
N TYR A 184 2.86 -2.41 -7.03
CA TYR A 184 3.65 -1.19 -7.12
C TYR A 184 4.21 -0.89 -5.73
N VAL A 185 5.53 -0.88 -5.61
CA VAL A 185 6.25 -0.63 -4.36
C VAL A 185 6.85 0.77 -4.39
N TYR A 186 6.37 1.65 -3.51
CA TYR A 186 6.92 2.98 -3.33
C TYR A 186 7.58 3.09 -1.97
N ARG A 187 8.81 3.62 -1.91
CA ARG A 187 9.55 3.84 -0.66
C ARG A 187 9.46 5.28 -0.22
N LYS A 188 9.31 5.50 1.09
CA LYS A 188 9.43 6.80 1.72
C LYS A 188 10.91 7.19 1.83
N VAL A 189 11.35 8.16 1.03
CA VAL A 189 12.77 8.58 0.91
C VAL A 189 13.06 9.93 1.54
N ALA A 190 12.02 10.72 1.83
CA ALA A 190 12.13 12.01 2.51
C ALA A 190 10.91 12.29 3.40
N PRO A 191 10.98 13.20 4.37
CA PRO A 191 9.83 13.64 5.14
C PRO A 191 8.70 14.15 4.24
N THR A 192 7.46 13.77 4.54
CA THR A 192 6.30 14.33 3.84
C THR A 192 6.13 15.80 4.21
N PRO A 193 6.04 16.73 3.23
CA PRO A 193 5.82 18.14 3.52
C PRO A 193 4.56 18.36 4.38
N GLU A 194 4.61 19.33 5.29
CA GLU A 194 3.54 19.57 6.29
C GLU A 194 2.17 19.86 5.67
N ARG A 195 2.12 20.40 4.43
CA ARG A 195 0.86 20.60 3.70
C ARG A 195 0.11 19.31 3.39
N PHE A 196 0.75 18.14 3.56
CA PHE A 196 0.13 16.83 3.38
C PHE A 196 -0.18 16.13 4.71
N PRO A 197 -1.25 15.37 4.77
CA PRO A 197 -2.23 15.14 3.70
C PRO A 197 -3.05 16.39 3.40
N ARG A 198 -3.43 16.59 2.14
CA ARG A 198 -4.41 17.62 1.77
C ARG A 198 -5.77 17.31 2.42
N ARG A 199 -6.68 18.28 2.39
CA ARG A 199 -8.04 18.10 2.92
C ARG A 199 -8.68 16.84 2.32
N ALA A 200 -9.45 16.09 3.14
CA ALA A 200 -10.11 14.85 2.74
C ALA A 200 -10.86 14.98 1.40
N GLY A 201 -10.65 14.04 0.50
CA GLY A 201 -11.20 13.99 -0.85
C GLY A 201 -10.48 14.85 -1.88
N MET A 202 -9.48 15.66 -1.51
CA MET A 202 -8.74 16.50 -2.47
C MET A 202 -7.84 15.66 -3.38
N ALA A 203 -7.21 14.62 -2.86
CA ALA A 203 -6.38 13.73 -3.64
C ALA A 203 -7.15 13.10 -4.82
N ALA A 204 -8.37 12.62 -4.57
CA ALA A 204 -9.22 12.04 -5.62
C ALA A 204 -9.74 13.08 -6.63
N LYS A 205 -10.08 14.31 -6.17
CA LYS A 205 -10.59 15.37 -7.03
C LYS A 205 -9.51 16.02 -7.90
N ARG A 206 -8.30 16.13 -7.39
CA ARG A 206 -7.14 16.77 -8.04
C ARG A 206 -5.88 15.95 -7.74
N PRO A 207 -5.69 14.81 -8.38
CA PRO A 207 -4.50 13.98 -8.18
C PRO A 207 -3.21 14.78 -8.41
N LEU A 208 -2.17 14.49 -7.64
CA LEU A 208 -0.83 15.04 -7.82
C LEU A 208 -0.14 14.50 -9.09
N GLY A 209 1.05 15.03 -9.39
CA GLY A 209 1.89 14.56 -10.50
C GLY A 209 1.44 15.02 -11.90
N GLY A 210 0.35 15.78 -12.00
CA GLY A 210 -0.03 16.45 -13.24
C GLY A 210 0.88 17.64 -13.56
N PRO A 211 0.83 18.18 -14.79
CA PRO A 211 1.57 19.40 -15.12
C PRO A 211 1.14 20.50 -14.16
N GLN A 212 2.07 20.98 -13.36
CA GLN A 212 1.83 22.11 -12.48
C GLN A 212 1.61 23.33 -13.38
N GLY A 213 0.40 23.85 -13.39
CA GLY A 213 0.11 25.15 -14.02
C GLY A 213 1.07 26.17 -13.43
N GLY A 214 1.97 26.72 -14.27
CA GLY A 214 3.14 27.46 -13.89
C GLY A 214 2.87 28.53 -12.84
N ARG A 215 3.43 28.32 -11.67
CA ARG A 215 3.94 29.40 -10.83
C ARG A 215 5.45 29.22 -10.84
N GLY A 216 6.11 30.06 -11.65
CA GLY A 216 7.55 30.08 -11.76
C GLY A 216 8.19 30.30 -10.38
N ASP A 217 9.07 29.38 -10.02
CA ASP A 217 10.11 29.62 -9.03
C ASP A 217 11.44 29.75 -9.81
N PRO A 218 12.02 30.94 -9.86
CA PRO A 218 13.32 31.14 -10.48
C PRO A 218 14.40 30.84 -9.45
N GLY A 219 14.95 29.62 -9.49
CA GLY A 219 16.23 29.38 -8.85
C GLY A 219 16.32 28.20 -7.92
N ARG A 220 16.64 27.03 -8.47
CA ARG A 220 17.57 26.10 -7.79
C ARG A 220 18.36 25.29 -8.81
N GLY A 221 19.68 25.53 -8.72
CA GLY A 221 20.70 24.87 -9.49
C GLY A 221 20.74 23.35 -9.30
N GLY A 222 21.34 22.71 -10.31
CA GLY A 222 21.41 21.29 -10.51
C GLY A 222 21.88 20.49 -9.29
N VAL A 223 21.18 19.42 -9.02
CA VAL A 223 21.66 18.34 -8.19
C VAL A 223 22.17 17.24 -9.11
N LEU A 224 23.49 16.98 -9.02
CA LEU A 224 24.15 15.88 -9.71
C LEU A 224 23.47 14.55 -9.36
N HIS A 225 22.90 13.90 -10.35
CA HIS A 225 22.51 12.49 -10.26
C HIS A 225 23.78 11.63 -10.25
N VAL A 226 24.21 11.20 -9.07
CA VAL A 226 25.16 10.10 -8.94
C VAL A 226 24.39 8.79 -9.18
N ARG A 227 24.48 8.27 -10.39
CA ARG A 227 24.04 6.91 -10.71
C ARG A 227 24.93 5.92 -9.96
N ARG A 228 24.41 5.22 -8.96
CA ARG A 228 25.08 4.01 -8.46
C ARG A 228 24.84 2.88 -9.47
N PRO A 229 25.88 2.12 -9.88
CA PRO A 229 25.68 0.99 -10.78
C PRO A 229 24.90 -0.11 -10.08
N TRP A 230 23.95 -0.66 -10.81
CA TRP A 230 23.12 -1.78 -10.41
C TRP A 230 23.98 -3.04 -10.29
N VAL A 231 24.10 -3.63 -9.12
CA VAL A 231 24.74 -4.92 -8.90
C VAL A 231 23.66 -5.99 -8.93
N ASN A 232 23.64 -6.76 -10.03
CA ASN A 232 22.76 -7.91 -10.21
C ASN A 232 23.19 -9.04 -9.26
N LYS A 233 22.44 -9.31 -8.20
CA LYS A 233 22.69 -10.41 -7.25
C LYS A 233 22.14 -11.76 -7.77
N ARG A 234 22.38 -12.11 -9.02
CA ARG A 234 22.08 -13.46 -9.52
C ARG A 234 23.35 -14.08 -10.13
N ASP A 235 24.37 -14.31 -9.32
CA ASP A 235 25.41 -15.26 -9.64
C ASP A 235 25.80 -15.96 -8.33
N GLY A 236 25.14 -17.08 -8.07
CA GLY A 236 25.53 -18.03 -7.04
C GLY A 236 26.79 -18.78 -7.49
N PRO A 237 27.67 -19.25 -6.56
CA PRO A 237 28.93 -19.84 -6.90
C PRO A 237 28.75 -21.18 -7.60
N THR A 238 29.30 -21.30 -8.81
CA THR A 238 29.56 -22.54 -9.51
C THR A 238 30.43 -23.49 -8.65
N ARG A 239 29.85 -24.62 -8.28
CA ARG A 239 30.61 -25.70 -7.63
C ARG A 239 31.63 -26.28 -8.61
N TYR A 240 32.88 -26.08 -8.29
CA TYR A 240 34.01 -26.77 -8.91
C TYR A 240 34.04 -28.21 -8.37
N CYS A 241 33.99 -29.21 -9.27
CA CYS A 241 34.20 -30.61 -8.94
C CYS A 241 35.60 -30.98 -9.44
N PRO A 242 36.56 -31.39 -8.60
CA PRO A 242 37.79 -32.00 -9.09
C PRO A 242 37.60 -33.52 -9.31
N SER A 243 38.11 -33.98 -10.40
CA SER A 243 38.33 -35.38 -10.81
C SER A 243 39.14 -36.14 -9.80
#